data_37c8ebdb9437c19cc5b2b48a31a0396f
#
_entry.id   37c8ebdb9437c19cc5b2b48a31a0396f
#
_cell.length_a   1.000
_cell.length_b   1.000
_cell.length_c   1.000
_cell.angle_alpha   90.00
_cell.angle_beta   90.00
_cell.angle_gamma   90.00
#
_symmetry.space_group_name_H-M   'P 1'
#
loop_
_entity.id
_entity.type
_entity.pdbx_description
1 polymer ?
#
loop_
_entity_poly.entity_id
_entity_poly.type
_entity_poly.pdbx_seq_one_letter_code
_entity_poly.pdbx_strand_id
1 'polypeptide(L)'
;FLTLIIFITPIKSNAYSTDPKQFIAEIVLDVKKILNTNADKETKSKKLSDIARITVDIKGVAYYTLGSYRKDLKEEEMKKYLELFEKYFLKSFTSRLTDYSDPKIDVLESEVLNPKYTMVKSLLLGTAERPEVKINWRVYTKNHEKPLIRDVIIEGLSLARTQKEEFASIIETNNGDLNALFAKLKEFINK
;
A
#
# COMPACT_ATOMS: atom_id res chain seq x y z
N PHE A 1 35.18 22.36 -38.24
CA PHE A 1 34.80 21.93 -36.87
C PHE A 1 33.27 21.82 -36.80
N LEU A 2 32.77 20.59 -36.80
CA LEU A 2 31.35 20.29 -36.69
C LEU A 2 31.02 20.10 -35.19
N THR A 3 30.35 21.07 -34.57
CA THR A 3 29.98 21.02 -33.18
C THR A 3 28.71 20.17 -33.04
N LEU A 4 28.84 18.92 -32.53
CA LEU A 4 27.72 18.04 -32.25
C LEU A 4 27.00 18.55 -30.98
N ILE A 5 25.84 19.18 -31.15
CA ILE A 5 24.97 19.56 -30.03
C ILE A 5 24.17 18.33 -29.62
N ILE A 6 24.58 17.70 -28.51
CA ILE A 6 23.82 16.61 -27.88
C ILE A 6 22.65 17.24 -27.13
N PHE A 7 21.44 17.10 -27.67
CA PHE A 7 20.20 17.40 -26.94
C PHE A 7 20.00 16.32 -25.88
N ILE A 8 20.38 16.63 -24.63
CA ILE A 8 19.98 15.82 -23.47
C ILE A 8 18.50 16.13 -23.21
N THR A 9 17.61 15.30 -23.72
CA THR A 9 16.20 15.34 -23.30
C THR A 9 16.13 14.89 -21.84
N PRO A 10 15.56 15.71 -20.93
CA PRO A 10 15.39 15.27 -19.54
C PRO A 10 14.47 14.05 -19.54
N ILE A 11 14.97 12.92 -19.05
CA ILE A 11 14.15 11.76 -18.72
C ILE A 11 13.22 12.24 -17.60
N LYS A 12 11.93 12.45 -17.91
CA LYS A 12 10.93 12.69 -16.88
C LYS A 12 10.90 11.44 -15.99
N SER A 13 11.56 11.53 -14.85
CA SER A 13 11.28 10.63 -13.74
C SER A 13 9.80 10.82 -13.40
N ASN A 14 8.98 9.78 -13.60
CA ASN A 14 7.58 9.77 -13.17
C ASN A 14 7.55 9.65 -11.63
N ALA A 15 7.99 10.68 -10.93
CA ALA A 15 7.80 10.80 -9.51
C ALA A 15 6.36 11.28 -9.27
N TYR A 16 5.64 10.61 -8.37
CA TYR A 16 4.34 11.08 -7.91
C TYR A 16 4.44 12.45 -7.23
N SER A 17 3.34 13.19 -7.22
CA SER A 17 3.26 14.51 -6.59
C SER A 17 3.67 14.48 -5.10
N THR A 18 4.27 15.55 -4.64
CA THR A 18 4.58 15.78 -3.22
C THR A 18 3.38 16.30 -2.42
N ASP A 19 2.36 16.83 -3.08
CA ASP A 19 1.08 17.17 -2.46
C ASP A 19 0.28 15.89 -2.15
N PRO A 20 -0.14 15.65 -0.90
CA PRO A 20 -0.79 14.39 -0.51
C PRO A 20 -2.08 14.09 -1.26
N LYS A 21 -2.90 15.10 -1.56
CA LYS A 21 -4.14 14.90 -2.32
C LYS A 21 -3.85 14.52 -3.76
N GLN A 22 -2.96 15.27 -4.41
CA GLN A 22 -2.55 15.00 -5.78
C GLN A 22 -1.84 13.63 -5.88
N PHE A 23 -0.99 13.30 -4.89
CA PHE A 23 -0.34 11.99 -4.77
C PHE A 23 -1.34 10.83 -4.82
N ILE A 24 -2.41 10.88 -4.00
CA ILE A 24 -3.45 9.85 -4.03
C ILE A 24 -4.23 9.86 -5.34
N ALA A 25 -4.54 11.04 -5.89
CA ALA A 25 -5.26 11.14 -7.16
C ALA A 25 -4.48 10.48 -8.32
N GLU A 26 -3.18 10.70 -8.38
CA GLU A 26 -2.30 10.09 -9.40
C GLU A 26 -2.22 8.57 -9.24
N ILE A 27 -2.09 8.06 -8.01
CA ILE A 27 -2.10 6.61 -7.73
C ILE A 27 -3.42 5.98 -8.16
N VAL A 28 -4.55 6.58 -7.77
CA VAL A 28 -5.89 6.10 -8.15
C VAL A 28 -6.03 6.04 -9.67
N LEU A 29 -5.56 7.07 -10.39
CA LEU A 29 -5.59 7.11 -11.84
C LEU A 29 -4.75 5.98 -12.47
N ASP A 30 -3.53 5.74 -11.97
CA ASP A 30 -2.65 4.71 -12.51
C ASP A 30 -3.14 3.29 -12.20
N VAL A 31 -3.65 3.06 -10.99
CA VAL A 31 -4.32 1.81 -10.63
C VAL A 31 -5.52 1.56 -11.55
N LYS A 32 -6.37 2.56 -11.76
CA LYS A 32 -7.51 2.47 -12.67
C LYS A 32 -7.09 2.13 -14.10
N LYS A 33 -6.05 2.78 -14.64
CA LYS A 33 -5.51 2.47 -15.96
C LYS A 33 -5.09 1.00 -16.07
N ILE A 34 -4.38 0.47 -15.07
CA ILE A 34 -3.94 -0.94 -15.04
C ILE A 34 -5.14 -1.89 -15.04
N LEU A 35 -6.13 -1.63 -14.17
CA LEU A 35 -7.32 -2.49 -14.04
C LEU A 35 -8.14 -2.54 -15.34
N ASN A 36 -8.18 -1.45 -16.08
CA ASN A 36 -8.94 -1.33 -17.33
C ASN A 36 -8.19 -1.87 -18.57
N THR A 37 -6.95 -2.40 -18.43
CA THR A 37 -6.26 -3.07 -19.53
C THR A 37 -6.85 -4.46 -19.79
N ASN A 38 -6.64 -4.98 -21.02
CA ASN A 38 -6.96 -6.37 -21.36
C ASN A 38 -5.86 -7.37 -20.93
N ALA A 39 -4.89 -6.93 -20.12
CA ALA A 39 -3.83 -7.80 -19.62
C ALA A 39 -4.40 -8.88 -18.67
N ASP A 40 -3.73 -10.03 -18.62
CA ASP A 40 -4.04 -11.08 -17.67
C ASP A 40 -3.86 -10.64 -16.19
N LYS A 41 -4.41 -11.43 -15.28
CA LYS A 41 -4.38 -11.13 -13.84
C LYS A 41 -2.96 -11.03 -13.27
N GLU A 42 -2.04 -11.86 -13.74
CA GLU A 42 -0.65 -11.87 -13.30
C GLU A 42 0.08 -10.59 -13.70
N THR A 43 -0.07 -10.19 -14.97
CA THR A 43 0.49 -8.94 -15.50
C THR A 43 -0.06 -7.72 -14.75
N LYS A 44 -1.38 -7.67 -14.49
CA LYS A 44 -1.99 -6.61 -13.68
C LYS A 44 -1.41 -6.60 -12.26
N SER A 45 -1.34 -7.76 -11.60
CA SER A 45 -0.80 -7.90 -10.24
C SER A 45 0.64 -7.43 -10.14
N LYS A 46 1.49 -7.75 -11.13
CA LYS A 46 2.87 -7.26 -11.18
C LYS A 46 2.94 -5.74 -11.23
N LYS A 47 2.20 -5.11 -12.15
CA LYS A 47 2.17 -3.64 -12.30
C LYS A 47 1.63 -2.94 -11.04
N LEU A 48 0.58 -3.50 -10.42
CA LEU A 48 0.03 -3.00 -9.16
C LEU A 48 1.03 -3.13 -8.01
N SER A 49 1.79 -4.23 -7.95
CA SER A 49 2.86 -4.43 -6.98
C SER A 49 3.97 -3.39 -7.13
N ASP A 50 4.33 -3.03 -8.37
CA ASP A 50 5.36 -2.02 -8.63
C ASP A 50 4.91 -0.63 -8.14
N ILE A 51 3.63 -0.27 -8.37
CA ILE A 51 3.04 0.95 -7.78
C ILE A 51 3.10 0.89 -6.25
N ALA A 52 2.65 -0.21 -5.63
CA ALA A 52 2.63 -0.34 -4.19
C ALA A 52 4.02 -0.19 -3.56
N ARG A 53 5.07 -0.76 -4.16
CA ARG A 53 6.45 -0.63 -3.67
C ARG A 53 6.97 0.80 -3.60
N ILE A 54 6.52 1.67 -4.48
CA ILE A 54 7.00 3.07 -4.52
C ILE A 54 6.07 4.05 -3.80
N THR A 55 4.82 3.67 -3.54
CA THR A 55 3.80 4.55 -2.95
C THR A 55 3.39 4.18 -1.52
N VAL A 56 3.68 2.95 -1.08
CA VAL A 56 3.35 2.48 0.27
C VAL A 56 4.63 2.30 1.10
N ASP A 57 4.61 2.77 2.34
CA ASP A 57 5.65 2.46 3.32
C ASP A 57 5.47 1.04 3.86
N ILE A 58 5.69 0.03 3.00
CA ILE A 58 5.47 -1.40 3.34
C ILE A 58 6.26 -1.78 4.60
N LYS A 59 7.50 -1.31 4.72
CA LYS A 59 8.35 -1.56 5.89
C LYS A 59 7.77 -0.92 7.16
N GLY A 60 7.29 0.32 7.06
CA GLY A 60 6.64 1.03 8.17
C GLY A 60 5.34 0.34 8.62
N VAL A 61 4.54 -0.16 7.66
CA VAL A 61 3.33 -0.95 7.95
C VAL A 61 3.71 -2.28 8.60
N ALA A 62 4.74 -2.98 8.12
CA ALA A 62 5.23 -4.22 8.71
C ALA A 62 5.62 -4.03 10.20
N TYR A 63 6.39 -2.99 10.51
CA TYR A 63 6.74 -2.69 11.90
C TYR A 63 5.52 -2.35 12.77
N TYR A 64 4.53 -1.67 12.20
CA TYR A 64 3.30 -1.34 12.90
C TYR A 64 2.47 -2.59 13.22
N THR A 65 2.31 -3.48 12.25
CA THR A 65 1.49 -4.69 12.38
C THR A 65 2.09 -5.72 13.33
N LEU A 66 3.42 -5.76 13.47
CA LEU A 66 4.10 -6.61 14.45
C LEU A 66 3.96 -6.07 15.90
N GLY A 67 3.69 -4.77 16.06
CA GLY A 67 3.43 -4.14 17.36
C GLY A 67 4.59 -4.27 18.34
N SER A 68 4.30 -4.71 19.59
CA SER A 68 5.30 -4.91 20.64
C SER A 68 6.24 -6.10 20.37
N TYR A 69 5.78 -7.12 19.69
CA TYR A 69 6.55 -8.34 19.37
C TYR A 69 7.81 -8.06 18.56
N ARG A 70 7.89 -6.91 17.87
CA ARG A 70 9.11 -6.49 17.16
C ARG A 70 10.34 -6.33 18.06
N LYS A 71 10.13 -6.16 19.39
CA LYS A 71 11.23 -6.00 20.36
C LYS A 71 11.90 -7.31 20.72
N ASP A 72 11.17 -8.42 20.50
CA ASP A 72 11.59 -9.76 20.87
C ASP A 72 12.30 -10.49 19.73
N LEU A 73 12.25 -9.90 18.51
CA LEU A 73 12.91 -10.45 17.33
C LEU A 73 14.40 -10.07 17.27
N LYS A 74 15.22 -11.07 16.97
CA LYS A 74 16.61 -10.86 16.54
C LYS A 74 16.65 -10.25 15.14
N GLU A 75 17.78 -9.69 14.77
CA GLU A 75 17.95 -9.01 13.47
C GLU A 75 17.61 -9.92 12.28
N GLU A 76 18.07 -11.16 12.30
CA GLU A 76 17.78 -12.17 11.25
C GLU A 76 16.29 -12.51 11.15
N GLU A 77 15.61 -12.62 12.30
CA GLU A 77 14.17 -12.89 12.35
C GLU A 77 13.37 -11.70 11.85
N MET A 78 13.79 -10.49 12.19
CA MET A 78 13.19 -9.26 11.69
C MET A 78 13.34 -9.15 10.18
N LYS A 79 14.52 -9.44 9.64
CA LYS A 79 14.76 -9.46 8.19
C LYS A 79 13.82 -10.45 7.50
N LYS A 80 13.75 -11.69 8.02
CA LYS A 80 12.85 -12.72 7.50
C LYS A 80 11.37 -12.30 7.55
N TYR A 81 10.95 -11.66 8.66
CA TYR A 81 9.60 -11.12 8.78
C TYR A 81 9.31 -10.07 7.71
N LEU A 82 10.19 -9.09 7.53
CA LEU A 82 10.01 -8.02 6.54
C LEU A 82 9.88 -8.57 5.12
N GLU A 83 10.69 -9.57 4.75
CA GLU A 83 10.60 -10.24 3.45
C GLU A 83 9.28 -11.00 3.26
N LEU A 84 8.83 -11.72 4.29
CA LEU A 84 7.54 -12.42 4.27
C LEU A 84 6.37 -11.44 4.23
N PHE A 85 6.44 -10.38 5.03
CA PHE A 85 5.39 -9.37 5.07
C PHE A 85 5.23 -8.65 3.73
N GLU A 86 6.32 -8.26 3.06
CA GLU A 86 6.23 -7.63 1.75
C GLU A 86 5.51 -8.54 0.74
N LYS A 87 5.90 -9.82 0.65
CA LYS A 87 5.26 -10.80 -0.25
C LYS A 87 3.77 -10.97 0.07
N TYR A 88 3.46 -11.14 1.36
CA TYR A 88 2.09 -11.24 1.85
C TYR A 88 1.26 -10.00 1.51
N PHE A 89 1.79 -8.82 1.81
CA PHE A 89 1.13 -7.54 1.55
C PHE A 89 0.83 -7.36 0.06
N LEU A 90 1.83 -7.54 -0.79
CA LEU A 90 1.67 -7.37 -2.24
C LEU A 90 0.65 -8.35 -2.82
N LYS A 91 0.68 -9.63 -2.41
CA LYS A 91 -0.28 -10.63 -2.84
C LYS A 91 -1.70 -10.30 -2.36
N SER A 92 -1.87 -9.95 -1.08
CA SER A 92 -3.17 -9.57 -0.51
C SER A 92 -3.74 -8.31 -1.18
N PHE A 93 -2.91 -7.31 -1.42
CA PHE A 93 -3.27 -6.06 -2.06
C PHE A 93 -3.72 -6.29 -3.51
N THR A 94 -2.90 -6.96 -4.32
CA THR A 94 -3.18 -7.16 -5.75
C THR A 94 -4.35 -8.08 -6.00
N SER A 95 -4.50 -9.16 -5.21
CA SER A 95 -5.64 -10.08 -5.36
C SER A 95 -6.98 -9.38 -5.15
N ARG A 96 -7.05 -8.48 -4.17
CA ARG A 96 -8.28 -7.70 -3.90
C ARG A 96 -8.58 -6.69 -5.00
N LEU A 97 -7.55 -6.01 -5.52
CA LEU A 97 -7.75 -4.98 -6.55
C LEU A 97 -8.11 -5.57 -7.90
N THR A 98 -7.51 -6.70 -8.29
CA THR A 98 -7.78 -7.32 -9.59
C THR A 98 -9.20 -7.88 -9.73
N ASP A 99 -9.96 -7.97 -8.64
CA ASP A 99 -11.37 -8.36 -8.67
C ASP A 99 -12.32 -7.18 -9.00
N TYR A 100 -11.78 -5.93 -9.02
CA TYR A 100 -12.54 -4.75 -9.43
C TYR A 100 -12.36 -4.47 -10.92
N SER A 101 -13.47 -4.19 -11.60
CA SER A 101 -13.50 -3.63 -12.95
C SER A 101 -13.95 -2.17 -12.88
N ASP A 102 -13.17 -1.27 -13.47
CA ASP A 102 -13.46 0.17 -13.58
C ASP A 102 -13.90 0.87 -12.27
N PRO A 103 -13.12 0.80 -11.19
CA PRO A 103 -13.47 1.51 -9.96
C PRO A 103 -13.46 3.03 -10.21
N LYS A 104 -14.54 3.70 -9.78
CA LYS A 104 -14.67 5.16 -9.85
C LYS A 104 -14.42 5.71 -8.44
N ILE A 105 -13.24 6.29 -8.23
CA ILE A 105 -12.84 6.87 -6.94
C ILE A 105 -12.65 8.36 -7.14
N ASP A 106 -13.40 9.15 -6.38
CA ASP A 106 -13.29 10.60 -6.31
C ASP A 106 -12.41 10.97 -5.11
N VAL A 107 -11.28 11.62 -5.35
CA VAL A 107 -10.39 12.14 -4.30
C VAL A 107 -10.88 13.54 -3.91
N LEU A 108 -11.36 13.69 -2.68
CA LEU A 108 -12.12 14.86 -2.25
C LEU A 108 -11.21 15.93 -1.66
N GLU A 109 -10.75 15.71 -0.42
CA GLU A 109 -9.98 16.70 0.35
C GLU A 109 -8.85 16.06 1.13
N SER A 110 -7.92 16.88 1.61
CA SER A 110 -6.86 16.46 2.51
C SER A 110 -6.89 17.28 3.79
N GLU A 111 -6.55 16.64 4.91
CA GLU A 111 -6.51 17.21 6.25
C GLU A 111 -5.20 16.84 6.94
N VAL A 112 -4.44 17.84 7.39
CA VAL A 112 -3.22 17.62 8.15
C VAL A 112 -3.59 17.14 9.56
N LEU A 113 -3.26 15.89 9.89
CA LEU A 113 -3.54 15.33 11.23
C LEU A 113 -2.49 15.77 12.26
N ASN A 114 -1.24 15.83 11.84
CA ASN A 114 -0.09 16.25 12.65
C ASN A 114 1.14 16.43 11.73
N PRO A 115 2.31 16.87 12.25
CA PRO A 115 3.50 17.12 11.42
C PRO A 115 4.03 15.92 10.62
N LYS A 116 3.52 14.71 10.87
CA LYS A 116 3.98 13.48 10.20
C LYS A 116 2.93 12.86 9.28
N TYR A 117 1.67 13.25 9.41
CA TYR A 117 0.57 12.58 8.73
C TYR A 117 -0.46 13.54 8.18
N THR A 118 -0.87 13.29 6.96
CA THR A 118 -2.03 13.90 6.32
C THR A 118 -3.05 12.81 5.99
N MET A 119 -4.33 13.07 6.25
CA MET A 119 -5.44 12.25 5.80
C MET A 119 -5.93 12.78 4.46
N VAL A 120 -6.02 11.90 3.47
CA VAL A 120 -6.70 12.20 2.20
C VAL A 120 -8.01 11.43 2.18
N LYS A 121 -9.12 12.13 1.96
CA LYS A 121 -10.46 11.54 1.92
C LYS A 121 -10.85 11.27 0.47
N SER A 122 -11.46 10.14 0.23
CA SER A 122 -12.00 9.77 -1.08
C SER A 122 -13.27 8.95 -0.95
N LEU A 123 -14.00 8.84 -2.07
CA LEU A 123 -15.24 8.11 -2.17
C LEU A 123 -15.17 7.16 -3.36
N LEU A 124 -15.29 5.88 -3.12
CA LEU A 124 -15.58 4.91 -4.18
C LEU A 124 -17.06 5.02 -4.50
N LEU A 125 -17.38 5.47 -5.70
CA LEU A 125 -18.76 5.70 -6.12
C LEU A 125 -19.53 4.39 -6.17
N GLY A 126 -20.77 4.45 -5.69
CA GLY A 126 -21.70 3.34 -5.76
C GLY A 126 -22.13 3.01 -7.20
N THR A 127 -22.71 1.84 -7.35
CA THR A 127 -23.38 1.38 -8.58
C THR A 127 -24.80 0.96 -8.24
N ALA A 128 -25.59 0.53 -9.21
CA ALA A 128 -26.93 -0.01 -8.94
C ALA A 128 -26.92 -1.22 -7.98
N GLU A 129 -25.78 -1.93 -7.89
CA GLU A 129 -25.60 -3.17 -7.12
C GLU A 129 -24.78 -3.00 -5.84
N ARG A 130 -24.07 -1.88 -5.69
CA ARG A 130 -23.13 -1.65 -4.58
C ARG A 130 -23.29 -0.22 -4.04
N PRO A 131 -23.36 -0.03 -2.72
CA PRO A 131 -23.35 1.31 -2.13
C PRO A 131 -22.01 2.00 -2.39
N GLU A 132 -22.00 3.32 -2.20
CA GLU A 132 -20.77 4.07 -2.12
C GLU A 132 -19.95 3.66 -0.88
N VAL A 133 -18.61 3.81 -0.95
CA VAL A 133 -17.70 3.42 0.13
C VAL A 133 -16.71 4.55 0.40
N LYS A 134 -16.63 5.00 1.65
CA LYS A 134 -15.65 6.00 2.10
C LYS A 134 -14.28 5.34 2.25
N ILE A 135 -13.28 5.89 1.57
CA ILE A 135 -11.89 5.42 1.63
C ILE A 135 -11.02 6.61 2.05
N ASN A 136 -10.41 6.50 3.22
CA ASN A 136 -9.48 7.50 3.73
C ASN A 136 -8.06 6.93 3.71
N TRP A 137 -7.11 7.75 3.25
CA TRP A 137 -5.71 7.38 3.08
C TRP A 137 -4.88 8.12 4.11
N ARG A 138 -4.21 7.40 5.01
CA ARG A 138 -3.25 8.00 5.93
C ARG A 138 -1.89 8.05 5.27
N VAL A 139 -1.51 9.24 4.83
CA VAL A 139 -0.26 9.50 4.13
C VAL A 139 0.79 9.99 5.12
N TYR A 140 1.96 9.39 5.12
CA TYR A 140 3.12 9.81 5.89
C TYR A 140 3.85 10.90 5.13
N THR A 141 3.90 12.10 5.72
CA THR A 141 4.37 13.34 5.10
C THR A 141 5.55 13.97 5.85
N LYS A 142 6.20 13.21 6.77
CA LYS A 142 7.40 13.73 7.46
C LYS A 142 8.52 14.06 6.48
N ASN A 143 8.70 13.26 5.43
CA ASN A 143 9.50 13.63 4.27
C ASN A 143 8.56 14.25 3.22
N HIS A 144 8.59 15.57 3.12
CA HIS A 144 7.72 16.32 2.21
C HIS A 144 8.00 16.04 0.73
N GLU A 145 9.20 15.58 0.38
CA GLU A 145 9.56 15.25 -1.01
C GLU A 145 9.07 13.86 -1.43
N LYS A 146 8.76 12.99 -0.46
CA LYS A 146 8.37 11.60 -0.73
C LYS A 146 7.25 11.15 0.21
N PRO A 147 6.00 11.54 -0.06
CA PRO A 147 4.86 11.03 0.69
C PRO A 147 4.70 9.51 0.46
N LEU A 148 4.24 8.78 1.49
CA LEU A 148 4.00 7.34 1.43
C LEU A 148 2.71 6.98 2.15
N ILE A 149 1.91 6.08 1.60
CA ILE A 149 0.72 5.54 2.26
C ILE A 149 1.16 4.64 3.41
N ARG A 150 0.58 4.82 4.60
CA ARG A 150 0.79 3.95 5.78
C ARG A 150 -0.44 3.24 6.27
N ASP A 151 -1.62 3.68 5.85
CA ASP A 151 -2.88 3.04 6.19
C ASP A 151 -3.96 3.40 5.18
N VAL A 152 -4.89 2.50 5.00
CA VAL A 152 -6.15 2.73 4.28
C VAL A 152 -7.29 2.43 5.26
N ILE A 153 -8.21 3.36 5.38
CA ILE A 153 -9.35 3.29 6.30
C ILE A 153 -10.61 3.22 5.46
N ILE A 154 -11.29 2.10 5.49
CA ILE A 154 -12.51 1.84 4.72
C ILE A 154 -13.70 1.84 5.68
N GLU A 155 -14.67 2.73 5.46
CA GLU A 155 -15.85 2.90 6.35
C GLU A 155 -15.47 3.01 7.85
N GLY A 156 -14.36 3.71 8.13
CA GLY A 156 -13.84 3.89 9.50
C GLY A 156 -12.95 2.75 10.01
N LEU A 157 -12.84 1.63 9.29
CA LEU A 157 -12.01 0.50 9.66
C LEU A 157 -10.58 0.64 9.10
N SER A 158 -9.59 0.80 9.97
CA SER A 158 -8.17 0.85 9.60
C SER A 158 -7.65 -0.53 9.23
N LEU A 159 -7.22 -0.72 7.99
CA LEU A 159 -6.69 -2.01 7.52
C LEU A 159 -5.38 -2.38 8.25
N ALA A 160 -4.51 -1.41 8.51
CA ALA A 160 -3.27 -1.65 9.23
C ALA A 160 -3.53 -2.07 10.69
N ARG A 161 -4.54 -1.49 11.36
CA ARG A 161 -4.94 -1.87 12.72
C ARG A 161 -5.52 -3.28 12.74
N THR A 162 -6.45 -3.59 11.85
CA THR A 162 -7.05 -4.92 11.73
C THR A 162 -5.96 -5.98 11.52
N GLN A 163 -5.00 -5.71 10.64
CA GLN A 163 -3.90 -6.64 10.40
C GLN A 163 -3.00 -6.82 11.63
N LYS A 164 -2.76 -5.75 12.40
CA LYS A 164 -2.02 -5.82 13.66
C LYS A 164 -2.75 -6.71 14.67
N GLU A 165 -4.06 -6.57 14.80
CA GLU A 165 -4.90 -7.36 15.71
C GLU A 165 -4.93 -8.83 15.30
N GLU A 166 -5.04 -9.13 14.00
CA GLU A 166 -4.95 -10.49 13.47
C GLU A 166 -3.59 -11.14 13.76
N PHE A 167 -2.49 -10.42 13.55
CA PHE A 167 -1.15 -10.95 13.83
C PHE A 167 -0.92 -11.19 15.32
N ALA A 168 -1.37 -10.27 16.16
CA ALA A 168 -1.31 -10.44 17.61
C ALA A 168 -2.12 -11.69 18.03
N SER A 169 -3.33 -11.87 17.53
CA SER A 169 -4.16 -13.04 17.80
C SER A 169 -3.47 -14.36 17.39
N ILE A 170 -2.83 -14.40 16.21
CA ILE A 170 -2.09 -15.60 15.78
C ILE A 170 -0.95 -15.92 16.76
N ILE A 171 -0.19 -14.91 17.18
CA ILE A 171 0.94 -15.10 18.10
C ILE A 171 0.44 -15.55 19.48
N GLU A 172 -0.58 -14.87 20.02
CA GLU A 172 -1.14 -15.16 21.35
C GLU A 172 -1.77 -16.56 21.44
N THR A 173 -2.55 -16.96 20.44
CA THR A 173 -3.15 -18.30 20.40
C THR A 173 -2.14 -19.42 20.21
N ASN A 174 -0.90 -19.11 19.86
CA ASN A 174 0.23 -20.03 19.77
C ASN A 174 1.29 -19.77 20.86
N ASN A 175 0.86 -19.37 22.06
CA ASN A 175 1.72 -19.19 23.24
C ASN A 175 2.87 -18.19 23.04
N GLY A 176 2.68 -17.17 22.22
CA GLY A 176 3.69 -16.16 21.92
C GLY A 176 4.69 -16.57 20.83
N ASP A 177 4.48 -17.71 20.16
CA ASP A 177 5.40 -18.19 19.12
C ASP A 177 5.25 -17.41 17.81
N LEU A 178 6.24 -16.59 17.50
CA LEU A 178 6.33 -15.83 16.25
C LEU A 178 6.47 -16.72 14.99
N ASN A 179 6.96 -17.96 15.15
CA ASN A 179 7.03 -18.88 14.02
C ASN A 179 5.66 -19.28 13.50
N ALA A 180 4.63 -19.26 14.35
CA ALA A 180 3.25 -19.49 13.93
C ALA A 180 2.78 -18.40 12.95
N LEU A 181 3.11 -17.13 13.22
CA LEU A 181 2.85 -16.03 12.28
C LEU A 181 3.62 -16.22 10.96
N PHE A 182 4.91 -16.56 11.03
CA PHE A 182 5.71 -16.80 9.82
C PHE A 182 5.17 -17.95 8.97
N ALA A 183 4.67 -19.01 9.61
CA ALA A 183 4.03 -20.12 8.92
C ALA A 183 2.74 -19.70 8.21
N LYS A 184 1.90 -18.88 8.88
CA LYS A 184 0.67 -18.34 8.28
C LYS A 184 0.93 -17.41 7.10
N LEU A 185 1.93 -16.53 7.19
CA LEU A 185 2.33 -15.68 6.07
C LEU A 185 2.78 -16.52 4.87
N LYS A 186 3.61 -17.55 5.09
CA LYS A 186 4.06 -18.46 4.03
C LYS A 186 2.90 -19.25 3.41
N GLU A 187 1.99 -19.76 4.23
CA GLU A 187 0.80 -20.45 3.75
C GLU A 187 -0.01 -19.57 2.79
N PHE A 188 -0.25 -18.31 3.17
CA PHE A 188 -0.97 -17.36 2.33
C PHE A 188 -0.23 -17.05 1.03
N ILE A 189 1.10 -16.86 1.09
CA ILE A 189 1.93 -16.55 -0.07
C ILE A 189 1.91 -17.67 -1.10
N ASN A 190 1.83 -18.94 -0.64
CA ASN A 190 1.92 -20.13 -1.50
C ASN A 190 0.57 -20.63 -2.05
N LYS A 191 -0.56 -20.11 -1.58
CA LYS A 191 -1.90 -20.35 -2.14
C LYS A 191 -2.12 -19.56 -3.43
#